data_6ea74a546c9a10d677bc6c142b66cbd6
#
_entry.id   6ea74a546c9a10d677bc6c142b66cbd6
#
_cell.length_a   1.000
_cell.length_b   1.000
_cell.length_c   1.000
_cell.angle_alpha   90.00
_cell.angle_beta   90.00
_cell.angle_gamma   90.00
#
_symmetry.space_group_name_H-M   'P 1'
#
loop_
_entity.id
_entity.type
_entity.pdbx_description
1 polymer ?
#
loop_
_entity_poly.entity_id
_entity_poly.type
_entity_poly.pdbx_seq_one_letter_code
_entity_poly.pdbx_strand_id
1 'polypeptide(L)'
;MIARIRLLMLFALSAATANGQPPSTIAVGLEDFQTAQHIRCQAVNGSYAWTVVKNGNLQTAGALEGIHRIAKTNRGFTVTTQEGNLEARYLILQPTQGFATLRLISEPTGYRQYTGAVHFYWHAGDWHVALETDLEDYVAGVLVSEIGKGHAEALYTAHAIVSRTYALNTFGRHRLEGYDVCDQVHCQAFDGVSTVNDTIRRGCRASKHLVLTDRLGLPIPAAFHSNCGGMTRSSDAVWQEASPHLEPVHDAACAEGAHARWERQIQRSAWEDWQLIHAADPTNAATARETFNLPSDRFEVMQDGETTTLTGWGFGHGVGFCQEGAMKRAQNGASPWQLLTTYYQRIRLTALERVTVLRARAASGK
;
A
#
# COMPACT_ATOMS: atom_id res chain seq x y z
N MET A 1 -40.82 7.14 4.82
CA MET A 1 -40.07 6.07 5.52
C MET A 1 -39.01 5.59 4.54
N ILE A 2 -37.85 6.31 4.48
CA ILE A 2 -36.80 6.08 3.50
C ILE A 2 -35.96 4.94 4.03
N ALA A 3 -36.00 3.80 3.36
CA ALA A 3 -35.14 2.67 3.64
C ALA A 3 -33.68 3.12 3.56
N ARG A 4 -33.01 3.18 4.70
CA ARG A 4 -31.55 3.30 4.78
C ARG A 4 -30.99 2.01 4.19
N ILE A 5 -30.69 2.04 2.89
CA ILE A 5 -29.89 1.01 2.25
C ILE A 5 -28.56 1.02 3.01
N ARG A 6 -28.31 -0.01 3.80
CA ARG A 6 -27.02 -0.26 4.42
C ARG A 6 -26.05 -0.62 3.29
N LEU A 7 -25.45 0.40 2.66
CA LEU A 7 -24.37 0.27 1.69
C LEU A 7 -23.14 -0.46 2.28
N LEU A 8 -23.11 -0.57 3.61
CA LEU A 8 -22.14 -1.34 4.41
C LEU A 8 -22.12 -2.85 4.10
N MET A 9 -23.05 -3.39 3.32
CA MET A 9 -23.10 -4.84 3.06
C MET A 9 -22.43 -5.29 1.76
N LEU A 10 -22.02 -4.40 0.87
CA LEU A 10 -21.39 -4.81 -0.40
C LEU A 10 -19.87 -4.90 -0.32
N PHE A 11 -19.22 -4.17 0.57
CA PHE A 11 -17.81 -4.36 0.93
C PHE A 11 -17.60 -5.31 2.12
N ALA A 12 -18.65 -5.88 2.68
CA ALA A 12 -18.55 -6.84 3.79
C ALA A 12 -17.97 -8.20 3.35
N LEU A 13 -17.34 -8.29 2.18
CA LEU A 13 -17.04 -9.59 1.63
C LEU A 13 -15.61 -9.90 1.26
N SER A 14 -14.67 -9.03 1.47
CA SER A 14 -13.33 -9.49 1.85
C SER A 14 -13.27 -9.81 3.37
N ALA A 15 -14.45 -9.82 4.04
CA ALA A 15 -14.57 -10.33 5.38
C ALA A 15 -13.91 -11.70 5.45
N ALA A 16 -13.02 -11.92 6.40
CA ALA A 16 -12.67 -13.24 6.87
C ALA A 16 -13.90 -14.12 6.71
N THR A 17 -13.80 -15.13 5.83
CA THR A 17 -14.94 -16.02 5.55
C THR A 17 -15.50 -16.47 6.90
N ALA A 18 -16.80 -16.71 6.99
CA ALA A 18 -17.46 -17.17 8.24
C ALA A 18 -16.75 -18.37 8.90
N ASN A 19 -15.82 -19.00 8.21
CA ASN A 19 -14.98 -20.11 8.62
C ASN A 19 -13.59 -19.73 9.16
N GLY A 20 -13.25 -18.42 9.32
CA GLY A 20 -11.97 -17.97 9.84
C GLY A 20 -10.77 -18.21 8.90
N GLN A 21 -11.02 -18.36 7.62
CA GLN A 21 -9.98 -18.41 6.57
C GLN A 21 -9.46 -16.99 6.29
N PRO A 22 -8.16 -16.82 6.02
CA PRO A 22 -7.63 -15.52 5.61
C PRO A 22 -8.23 -15.07 4.27
N PRO A 23 -8.34 -13.76 4.03
CA PRO A 23 -8.87 -13.24 2.77
C PRO A 23 -7.97 -13.67 1.60
N SER A 24 -8.56 -14.15 0.54
CA SER A 24 -7.88 -14.37 -0.75
C SER A 24 -7.83 -13.09 -1.59
N THR A 25 -8.68 -12.11 -1.29
CA THR A 25 -8.77 -10.82 -1.95
C THR A 25 -8.53 -9.68 -0.95
N ILE A 26 -8.19 -8.51 -1.47
CA ILE A 26 -7.99 -7.27 -0.71
C ILE A 26 -8.65 -6.12 -1.45
N ALA A 27 -9.30 -5.22 -0.72
CA ALA A 27 -9.84 -3.98 -1.26
C ALA A 27 -8.85 -2.83 -1.07
N VAL A 28 -8.43 -2.21 -2.17
CA VAL A 28 -7.42 -1.15 -2.21
C VAL A 28 -8.08 0.15 -2.64
N GLY A 29 -8.06 1.19 -1.80
CA GLY A 29 -8.47 2.54 -2.17
C GLY A 29 -7.48 3.13 -3.19
N LEU A 30 -7.97 3.55 -4.36
CA LEU A 30 -7.17 4.16 -5.41
C LEU A 30 -7.23 5.68 -5.25
N GLU A 31 -6.45 6.23 -4.31
CA GLU A 31 -6.57 7.62 -3.87
C GLU A 31 -6.25 8.63 -4.96
N ASP A 32 -5.26 8.35 -5.82
CA ASP A 32 -4.95 9.22 -6.96
C ASP A 32 -6.13 9.39 -7.93
N PHE A 33 -6.98 8.35 -8.06
CA PHE A 33 -8.18 8.42 -8.88
C PHE A 33 -9.38 9.07 -8.16
N GLN A 34 -9.39 9.10 -6.84
CA GLN A 34 -10.46 9.75 -6.05
C GLN A 34 -10.44 11.27 -6.22
N THR A 35 -9.28 11.86 -6.45
CA THR A 35 -9.15 13.32 -6.67
C THR A 35 -9.53 13.75 -8.10
N ALA A 36 -9.58 12.81 -9.05
CA ALA A 36 -9.85 13.10 -10.46
C ALA A 36 -11.31 13.51 -10.70
N GLN A 37 -11.54 14.52 -11.55
CA GLN A 37 -12.88 14.93 -11.96
C GLN A 37 -13.52 13.95 -12.95
N HIS A 38 -12.68 13.22 -13.69
CA HIS A 38 -13.13 12.15 -14.58
C HIS A 38 -12.03 11.09 -14.74
N ILE A 39 -12.46 9.88 -14.99
CA ILE A 39 -11.61 8.71 -15.23
C ILE A 39 -12.05 8.09 -16.56
N ARG A 40 -11.09 7.77 -17.42
CA ARG A 40 -11.32 6.91 -18.58
C ARG A 40 -10.95 5.48 -18.22
N CYS A 41 -11.75 4.53 -18.64
CA CYS A 41 -11.53 3.11 -18.40
C CYS A 41 -11.60 2.30 -19.69
N GLN A 42 -10.76 1.27 -19.78
CA GLN A 42 -10.65 0.39 -20.94
C GLN A 42 -10.22 -1.01 -20.51
N ALA A 43 -10.89 -2.04 -21.00
CA ALA A 43 -10.37 -3.41 -20.94
C ALA A 43 -9.15 -3.54 -21.85
N VAL A 44 -8.01 -3.96 -21.32
CA VAL A 44 -6.75 -4.12 -22.08
C VAL A 44 -6.56 -5.56 -22.48
N ASN A 45 -6.92 -6.49 -21.59
CA ASN A 45 -6.90 -7.93 -21.81
C ASN A 45 -8.14 -8.52 -21.16
N GLY A 46 -8.72 -9.56 -21.77
CA GLY A 46 -9.97 -10.16 -21.32
C GLY A 46 -11.17 -9.22 -21.49
N SER A 47 -12.27 -9.50 -20.81
CA SER A 47 -13.51 -8.78 -20.92
C SER A 47 -14.01 -8.29 -19.57
N TYR A 48 -14.60 -7.10 -19.53
CA TYR A 48 -15.23 -6.50 -18.36
C TYR A 48 -16.70 -6.19 -18.64
N ALA A 49 -17.49 -6.20 -17.58
CA ALA A 49 -18.88 -5.76 -17.62
C ALA A 49 -19.14 -4.64 -16.61
N TRP A 50 -20.09 -3.79 -16.95
CA TRP A 50 -20.65 -2.80 -16.05
C TRP A 50 -21.73 -3.43 -15.19
N THR A 51 -21.67 -3.19 -13.89
CA THR A 51 -22.73 -3.54 -12.95
C THR A 51 -23.10 -2.30 -12.15
N VAL A 52 -24.38 -2.00 -12.09
CA VAL A 52 -24.93 -0.84 -11.35
C VAL A 52 -25.91 -1.31 -10.31
N VAL A 53 -26.14 -0.49 -9.28
CA VAL A 53 -27.21 -0.72 -8.31
C VAL A 53 -28.49 -0.03 -8.80
N LYS A 54 -29.54 -0.82 -9.10
CA LYS A 54 -30.89 -0.35 -9.38
C LYS A 54 -31.86 -0.97 -8.41
N ASN A 55 -32.67 -0.14 -7.73
CA ASN A 55 -33.67 -0.59 -6.75
C ASN A 55 -33.09 -1.50 -5.64
N GLY A 56 -31.84 -1.22 -5.21
CA GLY A 56 -31.14 -2.01 -4.20
C GLY A 56 -30.52 -3.33 -4.68
N ASN A 57 -30.64 -3.67 -5.96
CA ASN A 57 -30.07 -4.90 -6.54
C ASN A 57 -28.95 -4.57 -7.54
N LEU A 58 -27.95 -5.42 -7.59
CA LEU A 58 -26.91 -5.39 -8.61
C LEU A 58 -27.48 -5.91 -9.95
N GLN A 59 -27.29 -5.12 -11.01
CA GLN A 59 -27.72 -5.47 -12.35
C GLN A 59 -26.59 -5.21 -13.34
N THR A 60 -26.23 -6.21 -14.16
CA THR A 60 -25.30 -6.00 -15.27
C THR A 60 -25.94 -5.06 -16.28
N ALA A 61 -25.23 -3.96 -16.56
CA ALA A 61 -25.73 -2.92 -17.47
C ALA A 61 -25.14 -3.02 -18.87
N GLY A 62 -24.14 -3.88 -19.10
CA GLY A 62 -23.54 -4.12 -20.42
C GLY A 62 -22.06 -4.50 -20.36
N ALA A 63 -21.48 -4.80 -21.51
CA ALA A 63 -20.05 -5.05 -21.68
C ALA A 63 -19.27 -3.73 -21.75
N LEU A 64 -18.02 -3.74 -21.24
CA LEU A 64 -17.09 -2.63 -21.40
C LEU A 64 -16.38 -2.77 -22.75
N GLU A 65 -16.93 -2.15 -23.79
CA GLU A 65 -16.34 -2.14 -25.14
C GLU A 65 -15.70 -0.77 -25.43
N GLY A 66 -14.40 -0.78 -25.76
CA GLY A 66 -13.66 0.46 -26.04
C GLY A 66 -13.30 1.27 -24.81
N ILE A 67 -13.23 2.58 -24.96
CA ILE A 67 -12.88 3.53 -23.90
C ILE A 67 -14.14 4.25 -23.43
N HIS A 68 -14.42 4.16 -22.14
CA HIS A 68 -15.54 4.87 -21.52
C HIS A 68 -15.03 5.93 -20.55
N ARG A 69 -15.85 6.97 -20.36
CA ARG A 69 -15.56 8.07 -19.42
C ARG A 69 -16.54 8.02 -18.26
N ILE A 70 -15.99 8.03 -17.05
CA ILE A 70 -16.72 8.19 -15.79
C ILE A 70 -16.42 9.60 -15.29
N ALA A 71 -17.44 10.43 -15.10
CA ALA A 71 -17.28 11.79 -14.60
C ALA A 71 -17.96 11.95 -13.24
N LYS A 72 -17.27 12.59 -12.31
CA LYS A 72 -17.78 12.96 -10.98
C LYS A 72 -18.92 13.96 -11.12
N THR A 73 -19.98 13.81 -10.31
CA THR A 73 -21.10 14.74 -10.21
C THR A 73 -21.34 15.10 -8.74
N ASN A 74 -22.25 16.03 -8.45
CA ASN A 74 -22.57 16.43 -7.07
C ASN A 74 -23.25 15.33 -6.23
N ARG A 75 -23.70 14.23 -6.85
CA ARG A 75 -24.48 13.17 -6.15
C ARG A 75 -24.10 11.76 -6.53
N GLY A 76 -23.01 11.57 -7.28
CA GLY A 76 -22.60 10.30 -7.82
C GLY A 76 -21.68 10.50 -9.01
N PHE A 77 -21.91 9.79 -10.08
CA PHE A 77 -21.14 9.91 -11.32
C PHE A 77 -21.99 9.58 -12.55
N THR A 78 -21.54 10.08 -13.70
CA THR A 78 -22.10 9.79 -15.01
C THR A 78 -21.11 8.96 -15.81
N VAL A 79 -21.57 7.86 -16.37
CA VAL A 79 -20.82 7.05 -17.33
C VAL A 79 -21.31 7.36 -18.72
N THR A 80 -20.42 7.79 -19.60
CA THR A 80 -20.74 7.97 -21.03
C THR A 80 -20.54 6.66 -21.76
N THR A 81 -21.61 6.10 -22.31
CA THR A 81 -21.64 4.88 -23.13
C THR A 81 -22.07 5.19 -24.56
N GLN A 82 -21.99 4.21 -25.47
CA GLN A 82 -22.49 4.38 -26.85
C GLN A 82 -24.01 4.57 -26.90
N GLU A 83 -24.73 4.05 -25.91
CA GLU A 83 -26.20 4.13 -25.81
C GLU A 83 -26.70 5.39 -25.12
N GLY A 84 -25.77 6.23 -24.59
CA GLY A 84 -26.09 7.46 -23.86
C GLY A 84 -25.39 7.54 -22.50
N ASN A 85 -25.85 8.47 -21.67
CA ASN A 85 -25.30 8.68 -20.34
C ASN A 85 -26.06 7.85 -19.28
N LEU A 86 -25.31 7.11 -18.48
CA LEU A 86 -25.81 6.37 -17.32
C LEU A 86 -25.42 7.12 -16.06
N GLU A 87 -26.39 7.55 -15.25
CA GLU A 87 -26.15 8.09 -13.92
C GLU A 87 -26.18 6.99 -12.86
N ALA A 88 -25.21 6.98 -11.96
CA ALA A 88 -25.11 6.00 -10.90
C ALA A 88 -24.49 6.59 -9.62
N ARG A 89 -24.80 5.99 -8.48
CA ARG A 89 -24.15 6.23 -7.18
C ARG A 89 -23.24 5.07 -6.76
N TYR A 90 -23.38 3.96 -7.46
CA TYR A 90 -22.56 2.76 -7.28
C TYR A 90 -22.43 2.03 -8.62
N LEU A 91 -21.20 1.79 -9.02
CA LEU A 91 -20.84 1.12 -10.26
C LEU A 91 -19.68 0.16 -9.99
N ILE A 92 -19.73 -1.03 -10.56
CA ILE A 92 -18.63 -1.98 -10.57
C ILE A 92 -18.23 -2.24 -12.03
N LEU A 93 -16.93 -2.19 -12.29
CA LEU A 93 -16.31 -2.79 -13.45
C LEU A 93 -15.70 -4.11 -13.03
N GLN A 94 -16.29 -5.23 -13.44
CA GLN A 94 -15.84 -6.56 -13.04
C GLN A 94 -15.45 -7.42 -14.23
N PRO A 95 -14.39 -8.26 -14.12
CA PRO A 95 -14.05 -9.21 -15.17
C PRO A 95 -15.19 -10.20 -15.37
N THR A 96 -15.48 -10.55 -16.64
CA THR A 96 -16.56 -11.49 -16.96
C THR A 96 -16.10 -12.94 -17.01
N GLN A 97 -14.82 -13.15 -17.30
CA GLN A 97 -14.21 -14.47 -17.37
C GLN A 97 -12.71 -14.40 -17.08
N GLY A 98 -12.18 -15.35 -16.30
CA GLY A 98 -10.77 -15.61 -16.09
C GLY A 98 -9.91 -14.38 -15.77
N PHE A 99 -8.68 -14.38 -16.27
CA PHE A 99 -7.74 -13.26 -16.10
C PHE A 99 -8.07 -12.13 -17.05
N ALA A 100 -8.34 -10.97 -16.50
CA ALA A 100 -8.59 -9.75 -17.26
C ALA A 100 -7.89 -8.56 -16.64
N THR A 101 -7.52 -7.57 -17.47
CA THR A 101 -6.81 -6.36 -17.05
C THR A 101 -7.59 -5.12 -17.48
N LEU A 102 -7.89 -4.26 -16.52
CA LEU A 102 -8.51 -2.96 -16.72
C LEU A 102 -7.46 -1.85 -16.67
N ARG A 103 -7.52 -0.93 -17.61
CA ARG A 103 -6.76 0.33 -17.58
C ARG A 103 -7.65 1.45 -17.10
N LEU A 104 -7.20 2.17 -16.07
CA LEU A 104 -7.75 3.46 -15.66
C LEU A 104 -6.78 4.57 -16.07
N ILE A 105 -7.33 5.70 -16.53
CA ILE A 105 -6.58 6.85 -17.02
C ILE A 105 -7.21 8.12 -16.44
N SER A 106 -6.41 8.95 -15.79
CA SER A 106 -6.82 10.29 -15.33
C SER A 106 -5.67 11.30 -15.41
N GLU A 107 -5.98 12.57 -15.36
CA GLU A 107 -5.00 13.65 -15.20
C GLU A 107 -4.99 14.10 -13.73
N PRO A 108 -3.82 14.31 -13.11
CA PRO A 108 -2.45 14.18 -13.65
C PRO A 108 -1.84 12.76 -13.48
N THR A 109 -2.57 11.78 -12.94
CA THR A 109 -2.08 10.42 -12.57
C THR A 109 -1.48 9.65 -13.77
N GLY A 110 -1.94 9.94 -15.01
CA GLY A 110 -1.60 9.15 -16.18
C GLY A 110 -2.45 7.88 -16.26
N TYR A 111 -1.84 6.74 -16.63
CA TYR A 111 -2.57 5.48 -16.66
C TYR A 111 -1.98 4.44 -15.71
N ARG A 112 -2.85 3.60 -15.14
CA ARG A 112 -2.48 2.40 -14.38
C ARG A 112 -3.31 1.21 -14.85
N GLN A 113 -2.81 0.00 -14.66
CA GLN A 113 -3.51 -1.24 -15.03
C GLN A 113 -3.69 -2.12 -13.80
N TYR A 114 -4.88 -2.69 -13.69
CA TYR A 114 -5.32 -3.47 -12.54
C TYR A 114 -5.93 -4.79 -12.99
N THR A 115 -5.79 -5.83 -12.16
CA THR A 115 -6.57 -7.07 -12.22
C THR A 115 -7.63 -7.03 -11.14
N GLY A 116 -8.80 -7.63 -11.38
CA GLY A 116 -9.90 -7.65 -10.41
C GLY A 116 -11.01 -6.65 -10.73
N ALA A 117 -11.87 -6.38 -9.76
CA ALA A 117 -13.03 -5.51 -9.92
C ALA A 117 -12.74 -4.09 -9.41
N VAL A 118 -13.13 -3.07 -10.15
CA VAL A 118 -13.03 -1.67 -9.72
C VAL A 118 -14.41 -1.14 -9.39
N HIS A 119 -14.52 -0.63 -8.16
CA HIS A 119 -15.75 -0.07 -7.58
C HIS A 119 -15.66 1.45 -7.57
N PHE A 120 -16.71 2.10 -8.08
CA PHE A 120 -16.94 3.53 -7.98
C PHE A 120 -18.18 3.74 -7.14
N TYR A 121 -18.09 4.51 -6.06
CA TYR A 121 -19.21 4.71 -5.16
C TYR A 121 -19.17 6.06 -4.48
N TRP A 122 -20.36 6.52 -4.08
CA TRP A 122 -20.54 7.74 -3.31
C TRP A 122 -20.73 7.40 -1.84
N HIS A 123 -19.81 7.83 -1.00
CA HIS A 123 -19.84 7.57 0.44
C HIS A 123 -19.38 8.80 1.23
N ALA A 124 -20.00 9.06 2.40
CA ALA A 124 -19.63 10.14 3.32
C ALA A 124 -19.52 11.55 2.69
N GLY A 125 -20.24 11.79 1.57
CA GLY A 125 -20.25 13.10 0.91
C GLY A 125 -19.23 13.26 -0.22
N ASP A 126 -18.49 12.21 -0.52
CA ASP A 126 -17.54 12.18 -1.63
C ASP A 126 -17.62 10.86 -2.44
N TRP A 127 -16.96 10.83 -3.60
CA TRP A 127 -16.82 9.62 -4.36
C TRP A 127 -15.54 8.91 -4.00
N HIS A 128 -15.59 7.59 -4.06
CA HIS A 128 -14.46 6.70 -3.82
C HIS A 128 -14.25 5.78 -5.01
N VAL A 129 -12.98 5.45 -5.24
CA VAL A 129 -12.56 4.44 -6.22
C VAL A 129 -11.77 3.39 -5.48
N ALA A 130 -12.23 2.13 -5.52
CA ALA A 130 -11.56 1.03 -4.86
C ALA A 130 -11.42 -0.16 -5.79
N LEU A 131 -10.30 -0.86 -5.70
CA LEU A 131 -9.98 -2.08 -6.42
C LEU A 131 -10.18 -3.27 -5.48
N GLU A 132 -10.99 -4.25 -5.86
CA GLU A 132 -10.99 -5.57 -5.25
C GLU A 132 -10.16 -6.51 -6.12
N THR A 133 -9.04 -7.01 -5.60
CA THR A 133 -8.08 -7.82 -6.33
C THR A 133 -7.59 -9.02 -5.52
N ASP A 134 -7.04 -10.03 -6.19
CA ASP A 134 -6.34 -11.14 -5.54
C ASP A 134 -5.15 -10.61 -4.70
N LEU A 135 -4.95 -11.17 -3.51
CA LEU A 135 -3.89 -10.75 -2.60
C LEU A 135 -2.49 -10.90 -3.22
N GLU A 136 -2.28 -11.93 -4.07
CA GLU A 136 -0.99 -12.14 -4.71
C GLU A 136 -0.74 -11.14 -5.85
N ASP A 137 -1.78 -10.72 -6.58
CA ASP A 137 -1.67 -9.66 -7.58
C ASP A 137 -1.40 -8.30 -6.90
N TYR A 138 -2.04 -8.02 -5.77
CA TYR A 138 -1.72 -6.86 -4.94
C TYR A 138 -0.25 -6.87 -4.50
N VAL A 139 0.22 -7.98 -3.92
CA VAL A 139 1.62 -8.12 -3.48
C VAL A 139 2.59 -7.93 -4.65
N ALA A 140 2.30 -8.51 -5.82
CA ALA A 140 3.16 -8.32 -7.00
C ALA A 140 3.23 -6.85 -7.45
N GLY A 141 2.12 -6.12 -7.39
CA GLY A 141 2.05 -4.68 -7.67
C GLY A 141 2.82 -3.86 -6.64
N VAL A 142 2.67 -4.18 -5.34
CA VAL A 142 3.45 -3.54 -4.26
C VAL A 142 4.96 -3.72 -4.49
N LEU A 143 5.42 -4.93 -4.82
CA LEU A 143 6.84 -5.18 -5.05
C LEU A 143 7.42 -4.28 -6.15
N VAL A 144 6.72 -4.12 -7.26
CA VAL A 144 7.24 -3.26 -8.34
C VAL A 144 7.17 -1.79 -7.98
N SER A 145 6.17 -1.35 -7.21
CA SER A 145 6.04 0.05 -6.77
C SER A 145 7.06 0.42 -5.69
N GLU A 146 7.34 -0.49 -4.75
CA GLU A 146 8.23 -0.24 -3.62
C GLU A 146 9.71 -0.39 -3.96
N ILE A 147 10.08 -1.44 -4.68
CA ILE A 147 11.49 -1.77 -4.94
C ILE A 147 11.87 -1.83 -6.44
N GLY A 148 10.91 -1.67 -7.34
CA GLY A 148 11.18 -1.66 -8.77
C GLY A 148 11.57 -3.03 -9.35
N LYS A 149 12.25 -2.99 -10.50
CA LYS A 149 12.66 -4.18 -11.27
C LYS A 149 14.17 -4.34 -11.26
N GLY A 150 14.66 -5.51 -11.67
CA GLY A 150 16.10 -5.76 -11.90
C GLY A 150 16.83 -6.36 -10.68
N HIS A 151 16.11 -6.81 -9.66
CA HIS A 151 16.69 -7.42 -8.46
C HIS A 151 16.65 -8.96 -8.50
N ALA A 152 17.41 -9.59 -7.61
CA ALA A 152 17.46 -11.02 -7.44
C ALA A 152 16.08 -11.56 -6.98
N GLU A 153 15.71 -12.75 -7.46
CA GLU A 153 14.45 -13.42 -7.10
C GLU A 153 14.32 -13.63 -5.59
N ALA A 154 15.44 -13.89 -4.88
CA ALA A 154 15.47 -14.02 -3.43
C ALA A 154 14.95 -12.77 -2.70
N LEU A 155 15.26 -11.56 -3.20
CA LEU A 155 14.71 -10.32 -2.66
C LEU A 155 13.19 -10.25 -2.85
N TYR A 156 12.70 -10.51 -4.05
CA TYR A 156 11.26 -10.50 -4.33
C TYR A 156 10.52 -11.55 -3.49
N THR A 157 11.10 -12.71 -3.30
CA THR A 157 10.53 -13.76 -2.43
C THR A 157 10.42 -13.29 -0.98
N ALA A 158 11.49 -12.70 -0.44
CA ALA A 158 11.49 -12.17 0.93
C ALA A 158 10.52 -11.00 1.09
N HIS A 159 10.60 -10.01 0.17
CA HIS A 159 9.76 -8.82 0.27
C HIS A 159 8.27 -9.13 0.02
N ALA A 160 7.94 -10.14 -0.79
CA ALA A 160 6.56 -10.61 -0.94
C ALA A 160 5.99 -11.14 0.37
N ILE A 161 6.78 -11.87 1.16
CA ILE A 161 6.40 -12.31 2.50
C ILE A 161 6.17 -11.10 3.43
N VAL A 162 7.08 -10.12 3.39
CA VAL A 162 6.98 -8.88 4.18
C VAL A 162 5.71 -8.12 3.81
N SER A 163 5.50 -7.81 2.52
CA SER A 163 4.35 -7.04 2.02
C SER A 163 3.02 -7.73 2.32
N ARG A 164 2.95 -9.05 2.18
CA ARG A 164 1.76 -9.83 2.52
C ARG A 164 1.46 -9.80 4.02
N THR A 165 2.50 -9.92 4.85
CA THR A 165 2.36 -9.84 6.31
C THR A 165 1.89 -8.45 6.74
N TYR A 166 2.47 -7.40 6.16
CA TYR A 166 2.08 -6.02 6.43
C TYR A 166 0.62 -5.76 6.01
N ALA A 167 0.21 -6.19 4.82
CA ALA A 167 -1.16 -6.04 4.34
C ALA A 167 -2.17 -6.69 5.30
N LEU A 168 -1.88 -7.89 5.81
CA LEU A 168 -2.75 -8.56 6.79
C LEU A 168 -2.80 -7.83 8.13
N ASN A 169 -1.68 -7.28 8.56
CA ASN A 169 -1.61 -6.56 9.83
C ASN A 169 -2.36 -5.22 9.79
N THR A 170 -2.41 -4.61 8.61
CA THR A 170 -3.11 -3.33 8.36
C THR A 170 -4.50 -3.50 7.73
N PHE A 171 -4.95 -4.74 7.52
CA PHE A 171 -6.24 -5.05 6.91
C PHE A 171 -7.41 -4.37 7.63
N GLY A 172 -8.26 -3.68 6.87
CA GLY A 172 -9.39 -2.92 7.38
C GLY A 172 -9.01 -1.58 8.04
N ARG A 173 -7.79 -1.06 7.82
CA ARG A 173 -7.36 0.27 8.29
C ARG A 173 -8.28 1.37 7.77
N HIS A 174 -8.76 1.24 6.53
CA HIS A 174 -9.65 2.16 5.85
C HIS A 174 -11.10 1.68 5.75
N ARG A 175 -11.56 0.89 6.73
CA ARG A 175 -12.93 0.34 6.73
C ARG A 175 -14.01 1.43 6.69
N LEU A 176 -13.76 2.59 7.28
CA LEU A 176 -14.73 3.69 7.28
C LEU A 176 -14.91 4.31 5.90
N GLU A 177 -13.90 4.23 5.05
CA GLU A 177 -13.91 4.69 3.65
C GLU A 177 -14.44 3.60 2.71
N GLY A 178 -14.53 2.34 3.16
CA GLY A 178 -15.08 1.21 2.42
C GLY A 178 -14.05 0.32 1.73
N TYR A 179 -12.76 0.41 2.08
CA TYR A 179 -11.69 -0.47 1.59
C TYR A 179 -10.74 -0.90 2.72
N ASP A 180 -9.81 -1.80 2.47
CA ASP A 180 -8.93 -2.35 3.50
C ASP A 180 -7.66 -1.53 3.68
N VAL A 181 -7.00 -1.18 2.58
CA VAL A 181 -5.74 -0.43 2.51
C VAL A 181 -5.82 0.62 1.41
N CYS A 182 -5.00 1.67 1.46
CA CYS A 182 -4.83 2.60 0.35
C CYS A 182 -3.63 2.22 -0.54
N ASP A 183 -3.55 2.82 -1.73
CA ASP A 183 -2.46 2.65 -2.70
C ASP A 183 -1.25 3.56 -2.44
N GLN A 184 -1.26 4.33 -1.33
CA GLN A 184 -0.23 5.29 -0.96
C GLN A 184 0.74 4.73 0.09
N VAL A 185 1.87 5.43 0.29
CA VAL A 185 2.89 5.11 1.29
C VAL A 185 2.37 5.05 2.75
N HIS A 186 1.19 5.57 3.01
CA HIS A 186 0.49 5.41 4.28
C HIS A 186 0.18 3.94 4.59
N CYS A 187 -0.10 3.14 3.56
CA CYS A 187 -0.20 1.67 3.64
C CYS A 187 1.02 1.03 2.95
N GLN A 188 0.97 0.87 1.64
CA GLN A 188 2.06 0.39 0.79
C GLN A 188 1.88 1.01 -0.60
N ALA A 189 2.94 1.48 -1.24
CA ALA A 189 2.85 2.00 -2.60
C ALA A 189 2.35 0.91 -3.56
N PHE A 190 1.29 1.22 -4.33
CA PHE A 190 0.68 0.27 -5.26
C PHE A 190 0.19 0.98 -6.53
N ASP A 191 0.98 0.90 -7.61
CA ASP A 191 0.67 1.51 -8.90
C ASP A 191 -0.02 0.55 -9.89
N GLY A 192 -0.56 -0.55 -9.37
CA GLY A 192 -1.16 -1.62 -10.19
C GLY A 192 -0.14 -2.63 -10.70
N VAL A 193 -0.51 -3.35 -11.76
CA VAL A 193 0.26 -4.52 -12.23
C VAL A 193 0.94 -4.34 -13.60
N SER A 194 0.86 -3.15 -14.20
CA SER A 194 1.31 -2.91 -15.58
C SER A 194 2.78 -3.19 -15.83
N THR A 195 3.61 -3.05 -14.83
CA THR A 195 5.07 -3.20 -14.92
C THR A 195 5.62 -4.44 -14.23
N VAL A 196 4.74 -5.31 -13.67
CA VAL A 196 5.13 -6.57 -13.03
C VAL A 196 5.74 -7.52 -14.06
N ASN A 197 6.98 -7.97 -13.82
CA ASN A 197 7.72 -8.88 -14.70
C ASN A 197 7.76 -10.32 -14.16
N ASP A 198 8.32 -11.24 -14.96
CA ASP A 198 8.38 -12.67 -14.61
C ASP A 198 9.20 -12.96 -13.36
N THR A 199 10.28 -12.21 -13.09
CA THR A 199 11.11 -12.41 -11.89
C THR A 199 10.32 -12.05 -10.63
N ILE A 200 9.57 -10.94 -10.64
CA ILE A 200 8.65 -10.58 -9.54
C ILE A 200 7.59 -11.67 -9.36
N ARG A 201 6.96 -12.12 -10.46
CA ARG A 201 5.95 -13.21 -10.40
C ARG A 201 6.52 -14.53 -9.87
N ARG A 202 7.79 -14.88 -10.20
CA ARG A 202 8.45 -16.05 -9.62
C ARG A 202 8.66 -15.89 -8.11
N GLY A 203 9.13 -14.74 -7.65
CA GLY A 203 9.29 -14.45 -6.22
C GLY A 203 7.96 -14.56 -5.45
N CYS A 204 6.88 -13.98 -5.98
CA CYS A 204 5.54 -14.11 -5.40
C CYS A 204 5.09 -15.57 -5.34
N ARG A 205 5.27 -16.35 -6.43
CA ARG A 205 4.90 -17.78 -6.45
C ARG A 205 5.72 -18.61 -5.46
N ALA A 206 7.04 -18.36 -5.34
CA ALA A 206 7.92 -19.06 -4.42
C ALA A 206 7.54 -18.83 -2.95
N SER A 207 6.90 -17.69 -2.65
CA SER A 207 6.45 -17.30 -1.31
C SER A 207 4.93 -17.31 -1.14
N LYS A 208 4.20 -17.88 -2.11
CA LYS A 208 2.74 -17.83 -2.12
C LYS A 208 2.16 -18.32 -0.79
N HIS A 209 1.22 -17.52 -0.24
CA HIS A 209 0.53 -17.80 1.02
C HIS A 209 1.45 -17.85 2.27
N LEU A 210 2.73 -17.47 2.19
CA LEU A 210 3.62 -17.41 3.34
C LEU A 210 3.62 -16.01 3.97
N VAL A 211 3.57 -15.96 5.30
CA VAL A 211 3.61 -14.75 6.12
C VAL A 211 4.51 -14.93 7.33
N LEU A 212 4.94 -13.83 7.94
CA LEU A 212 5.68 -13.80 9.17
C LEU A 212 4.74 -13.74 10.37
N THR A 213 4.92 -14.66 11.30
CA THR A 213 4.14 -14.68 12.55
C THR A 213 5.06 -14.77 13.76
N ASP A 214 4.49 -14.43 14.89
CA ASP A 214 5.05 -14.75 16.20
C ASP A 214 4.86 -16.26 16.54
N ARG A 215 5.25 -16.64 17.76
CA ARG A 215 5.08 -18.01 18.26
C ARG A 215 3.62 -18.44 18.47
N LEU A 216 2.68 -17.48 18.54
CA LEU A 216 1.25 -17.71 18.72
C LEU A 216 0.52 -17.78 17.37
N GLY A 217 1.21 -17.60 16.25
CA GLY A 217 0.64 -17.57 14.91
C GLY A 217 -0.04 -16.24 14.57
N LEU A 218 0.29 -15.16 15.28
CA LEU A 218 -0.18 -13.80 15.00
C LEU A 218 0.78 -13.13 14.02
N PRO A 219 0.31 -12.44 12.93
CA PRO A 219 1.17 -11.68 12.05
C PRO A 219 1.96 -10.63 12.83
N ILE A 220 3.27 -10.56 12.57
CA ILE A 220 4.10 -9.52 13.17
C ILE A 220 3.88 -8.16 12.47
N PRO A 221 4.19 -7.01 13.11
CA PRO A 221 4.25 -5.73 12.43
C PRO A 221 5.46 -5.71 11.47
N ALA A 222 5.27 -6.21 10.24
CA ALA A 222 6.31 -6.38 9.24
C ALA A 222 6.66 -5.06 8.55
N ALA A 223 7.09 -4.06 9.31
CA ALA A 223 7.47 -2.75 8.80
C ALA A 223 8.73 -2.83 7.92
N PHE A 224 8.79 -1.99 6.90
CA PHE A 224 9.93 -1.89 5.98
C PHE A 224 10.15 -0.44 5.56
N HIS A 225 11.34 -0.12 5.07
CA HIS A 225 11.74 1.22 4.63
C HIS A 225 12.86 1.13 3.58
N SER A 226 13.12 2.24 2.89
CA SER A 226 14.09 2.25 1.78
C SER A 226 15.52 2.00 2.26
N ASN A 227 16.04 2.80 3.20
CA ASN A 227 17.43 2.70 3.69
C ASN A 227 17.52 3.07 5.17
N CYS A 228 18.20 2.25 5.99
CA CYS A 228 18.33 2.50 7.43
C CYS A 228 19.53 3.39 7.81
N GLY A 229 20.37 3.82 6.86
CA GLY A 229 21.59 4.60 7.15
C GLY A 229 22.62 3.86 8.01
N GLY A 230 22.72 2.54 7.88
CA GLY A 230 23.72 1.69 8.59
C GLY A 230 23.22 0.99 9.85
N MET A 231 22.07 1.40 10.41
CA MET A 231 21.45 0.76 11.57
C MET A 231 19.95 0.96 11.56
N THR A 232 19.17 -0.10 11.73
CA THR A 232 17.72 0.02 11.91
C THR A 232 17.39 0.53 13.30
N ARG A 233 16.17 0.99 13.49
CA ARG A 233 15.66 1.52 14.77
C ARG A 233 14.67 0.52 15.39
N SER A 234 14.54 0.54 16.71
CA SER A 234 13.45 -0.13 17.39
C SER A 234 12.11 0.58 17.13
N SER A 235 11.01 -0.16 17.23
CA SER A 235 9.68 0.39 16.98
C SER A 235 9.27 1.42 18.04
N ASP A 236 9.63 1.24 19.29
CA ASP A 236 9.35 2.19 20.38
C ASP A 236 10.08 3.53 20.23
N ALA A 237 11.27 3.52 19.62
CA ALA A 237 12.00 4.75 19.31
C ALA A 237 11.34 5.60 18.21
N VAL A 238 10.41 5.03 17.45
CA VAL A 238 9.73 5.72 16.33
C VAL A 238 8.25 5.90 16.60
N TRP A 239 7.57 4.88 17.11
CA TRP A 239 6.10 4.83 17.26
C TRP A 239 5.62 4.73 18.71
N GLN A 240 6.54 4.78 19.70
CA GLN A 240 6.26 4.66 21.13
C GLN A 240 5.60 3.30 21.51
N GLU A 241 5.66 2.31 20.61
CA GLU A 241 5.12 0.96 20.81
C GLU A 241 6.22 -0.07 20.56
N ALA A 242 6.60 -0.78 21.63
CA ALA A 242 7.66 -1.80 21.56
C ALA A 242 7.19 -3.08 20.89
N SER A 243 7.96 -3.57 19.92
CA SER A 243 7.76 -4.89 19.32
C SER A 243 9.02 -5.74 19.45
N PRO A 244 8.96 -6.96 20.02
CA PRO A 244 10.10 -7.84 20.13
C PRO A 244 10.57 -8.39 18.77
N HIS A 245 9.90 -8.05 17.70
CA HIS A 245 10.22 -8.44 16.32
C HIS A 245 10.98 -7.34 15.57
N LEU A 246 11.04 -6.13 16.13
CA LEU A 246 11.57 -4.91 15.50
C LEU A 246 12.66 -4.26 16.34
N GLU A 247 13.61 -5.08 16.77
CA GLU A 247 14.81 -4.64 17.48
C GLU A 247 15.82 -4.00 16.51
N PRO A 248 16.68 -3.09 16.96
CA PRO A 248 17.73 -2.49 16.12
C PRO A 248 18.70 -3.53 15.55
N VAL A 249 19.06 -3.37 14.29
CA VAL A 249 20.02 -4.24 13.58
C VAL A 249 21.08 -3.40 12.90
N HIS A 250 22.35 -3.73 13.12
CA HIS A 250 23.46 -3.15 12.37
C HIS A 250 23.44 -3.67 10.93
N ASP A 251 23.37 -2.77 9.96
CA ASP A 251 23.27 -3.10 8.54
C ASP A 251 24.30 -2.34 7.69
N ALA A 252 25.53 -2.82 7.68
CA ALA A 252 26.56 -2.25 6.84
C ALA A 252 26.25 -2.38 5.32
N ALA A 253 25.38 -3.34 4.94
CA ALA A 253 25.07 -3.56 3.53
C ALA A 253 24.31 -2.41 2.87
N CYS A 254 23.58 -1.60 3.63
CA CYS A 254 22.86 -0.44 3.08
C CYS A 254 23.72 0.83 2.93
N ALA A 255 24.94 0.84 3.50
CA ALA A 255 25.78 2.04 3.51
C ALA A 255 26.25 2.49 2.10
N GLU A 256 26.24 1.57 1.12
CA GLU A 256 26.54 1.85 -0.30
C GLU A 256 25.28 2.17 -1.11
N GLY A 257 24.11 2.16 -0.50
CA GLY A 257 22.83 2.40 -1.16
C GLY A 257 22.65 3.86 -1.58
N ALA A 258 21.79 4.09 -2.57
CA ALA A 258 21.53 5.42 -3.13
C ALA A 258 20.96 6.40 -2.10
N HIS A 259 20.28 5.88 -1.09
CA HIS A 259 19.63 6.67 -0.04
C HIS A 259 20.34 6.58 1.31
N ALA A 260 21.60 6.10 1.34
CA ALA A 260 22.36 5.95 2.59
C ALA A 260 22.70 7.29 3.23
N ARG A 261 22.93 8.32 2.42
CA ARG A 261 23.20 9.69 2.87
C ARG A 261 22.45 10.69 1.99
N TRP A 262 22.09 11.81 2.57
CA TRP A 262 21.45 12.90 1.88
C TRP A 262 21.87 14.26 2.46
N GLU A 263 21.74 15.29 1.65
CA GLU A 263 21.94 16.69 2.04
C GLU A 263 20.76 17.53 1.55
N ARG A 264 20.33 18.46 2.36
CA ARG A 264 19.29 19.43 2.04
C ARG A 264 19.72 20.82 2.51
N GLN A 265 19.69 21.79 1.61
CA GLN A 265 19.92 23.19 1.94
C GLN A 265 18.59 23.94 1.99
N ILE A 266 18.41 24.73 3.04
CA ILE A 266 17.24 25.58 3.24
C ILE A 266 17.71 26.99 3.66
N GLN A 267 16.83 27.97 3.53
CA GLN A 267 17.10 29.31 4.02
C GLN A 267 17.23 29.27 5.54
N ARG A 268 18.25 29.97 6.08
CA ARG A 268 18.50 30.03 7.51
C ARG A 268 17.30 30.59 8.28
N SER A 269 16.68 31.66 7.79
CA SER A 269 15.49 32.22 8.39
C SER A 269 14.33 31.22 8.51
N ALA A 270 14.08 30.39 7.47
CA ALA A 270 13.03 29.36 7.52
C ALA A 270 13.31 28.28 8.57
N TRP A 271 14.59 27.91 8.78
CA TRP A 271 14.97 26.99 9.84
C TRP A 271 14.79 27.62 11.23
N GLU A 272 15.22 28.86 11.42
CA GLU A 272 15.08 29.59 12.68
C GLU A 272 13.61 29.83 13.05
N ASP A 273 12.77 30.22 12.09
CA ASP A 273 11.33 30.37 12.29
C ASP A 273 10.68 29.04 12.71
N TRP A 274 11.06 27.93 12.04
CA TRP A 274 10.59 26.61 12.40
C TRP A 274 11.04 26.21 13.82
N GLN A 275 12.29 26.47 14.19
CA GLN A 275 12.81 26.20 15.54
C GLN A 275 12.08 26.98 16.63
N LEU A 276 11.72 28.24 16.39
CA LEU A 276 10.94 29.05 17.35
C LEU A 276 9.58 28.43 17.66
N ILE A 277 8.93 27.85 16.65
CA ILE A 277 7.60 27.22 16.79
C ILE A 277 7.71 25.85 17.49
N HIS A 278 8.77 25.09 17.23
CA HIS A 278 8.89 23.68 17.62
C HIS A 278 9.97 23.40 18.68
N ALA A 279 10.58 24.41 19.26
CA ALA A 279 11.72 24.26 20.20
C ALA A 279 11.42 23.42 21.44
N ALA A 280 10.14 23.35 21.85
CA ALA A 280 9.68 22.57 23.01
C ALA A 280 9.16 21.18 22.63
N ASP A 281 9.16 20.81 21.34
CA ASP A 281 8.63 19.52 20.86
C ASP A 281 9.71 18.43 20.92
N PRO A 282 9.54 17.36 21.72
CA PRO A 282 10.48 16.26 21.78
C PRO A 282 10.54 15.42 20.48
N THR A 283 9.55 15.57 19.59
CA THR A 283 9.49 14.91 18.26
C THR A 283 10.03 15.81 17.15
N ASN A 284 10.71 16.87 17.49
CA ASN A 284 11.24 17.91 16.62
C ASN A 284 11.81 17.39 15.27
N ALA A 285 12.65 16.36 15.29
CA ALA A 285 13.24 15.80 14.06
C ALA A 285 12.19 15.20 13.09
N ALA A 286 11.14 14.57 13.61
CA ALA A 286 10.05 14.03 12.78
C ALA A 286 9.22 15.17 12.15
N THR A 287 8.90 16.21 12.92
CA THR A 287 8.20 17.42 12.44
C THR A 287 9.05 18.19 11.42
N ALA A 288 10.38 18.29 11.63
CA ALA A 288 11.29 18.86 10.65
C ALA A 288 11.29 18.07 9.34
N ARG A 289 11.30 16.73 9.44
CA ARG A 289 11.21 15.86 8.27
C ARG A 289 9.97 16.16 7.44
N GLU A 290 8.81 16.29 8.05
CA GLU A 290 7.56 16.60 7.37
C GLU A 290 7.58 18.01 6.77
N THR A 291 7.96 19.02 7.56
CA THR A 291 7.95 20.43 7.13
C THR A 291 8.88 20.68 5.94
N PHE A 292 10.09 20.12 5.97
CA PHE A 292 11.11 20.36 4.94
C PHE A 292 11.22 19.22 3.92
N ASN A 293 10.29 18.28 3.95
CA ASN A 293 10.27 17.08 3.08
C ASN A 293 11.63 16.37 3.04
N LEU A 294 12.15 16.03 4.24
CA LEU A 294 13.45 15.36 4.37
C LEU A 294 13.29 13.85 4.18
N PRO A 295 14.31 13.16 3.64
CA PRO A 295 14.29 11.71 3.46
C PRO A 295 14.13 10.92 4.77
N SER A 296 14.71 11.39 5.86
CA SER A 296 14.60 10.79 7.20
C SER A 296 14.62 11.86 8.29
N ASP A 297 14.31 11.47 9.53
CA ASP A 297 14.41 12.28 10.74
C ASP A 297 15.80 12.17 11.44
N ARG A 298 16.80 11.61 10.75
CA ARG A 298 18.17 11.40 11.24
C ARG A 298 19.11 12.32 10.49
N PHE A 299 19.43 13.47 11.07
CA PHE A 299 20.28 14.47 10.43
C PHE A 299 21.04 15.32 11.46
N GLU A 300 22.10 15.95 10.98
CA GLU A 300 22.87 16.99 11.64
C GLU A 300 22.58 18.32 10.94
N VAL A 301 22.72 19.40 11.68
CA VAL A 301 22.44 20.76 11.22
C VAL A 301 23.71 21.57 11.25
N MET A 302 24.04 22.22 10.15
CA MET A 302 25.12 23.20 10.05
C MET A 302 24.58 24.51 9.47
N GLN A 303 24.89 25.62 10.11
CA GLN A 303 24.50 26.96 9.65
C GLN A 303 25.73 27.72 9.17
N ASP A 304 25.66 28.27 7.98
CA ASP A 304 26.71 29.13 7.39
C ASP A 304 26.06 30.23 6.57
N GLY A 305 26.36 31.48 6.97
CA GLY A 305 25.74 32.67 6.36
C GLY A 305 24.21 32.63 6.37
N GLU A 306 23.59 32.73 5.19
CA GLU A 306 22.14 32.70 4.96
C GLU A 306 21.60 31.28 4.78
N THR A 307 22.43 30.23 4.88
CA THR A 307 22.08 28.85 4.57
C THR A 307 22.14 27.97 5.81
N THR A 308 21.14 27.12 5.98
CA THR A 308 21.17 25.96 6.89
C THR A 308 21.28 24.70 6.04
N THR A 309 22.33 23.91 6.27
CA THR A 309 22.57 22.62 5.63
C THR A 309 22.19 21.51 6.60
N LEU A 310 21.28 20.63 6.16
CA LEU A 310 20.88 19.43 6.87
C LEU A 310 21.55 18.23 6.17
N THR A 311 22.42 17.51 6.89
CA THR A 311 23.10 16.30 6.38
C THR A 311 22.58 15.11 7.14
N GLY A 312 21.98 14.15 6.44
CA GLY A 312 21.30 13.04 7.09
C GLY A 312 21.61 11.67 6.51
N TRP A 313 21.05 10.66 7.18
CA TRP A 313 21.27 9.23 6.89
C TRP A 313 19.96 8.48 6.74
N GLY A 314 19.90 7.66 5.68
CA GLY A 314 18.79 6.78 5.41
C GLY A 314 17.59 7.46 4.75
N PHE A 315 16.58 6.67 4.42
CA PHE A 315 15.32 7.10 3.82
C PHE A 315 14.17 6.29 4.43
N GLY A 316 13.17 7.00 5.00
CA GLY A 316 12.03 6.42 5.69
C GLY A 316 12.23 6.39 7.22
N HIS A 317 11.39 5.61 7.89
CA HIS A 317 11.34 5.55 9.37
C HIS A 317 12.46 4.71 10.02
N GLY A 318 13.17 3.91 9.25
CA GLY A 318 14.31 3.13 9.72
C GLY A 318 13.99 1.87 10.52
N VAL A 319 12.73 1.44 10.66
CA VAL A 319 12.32 0.27 11.45
C VAL A 319 12.10 -0.95 10.57
N GLY A 320 12.56 -2.12 10.99
CA GLY A 320 12.35 -3.41 10.33
C GLY A 320 13.17 -3.58 9.05
N PHE A 321 12.57 -4.07 7.96
CA PHE A 321 13.26 -4.50 6.74
C PHE A 321 13.82 -3.31 5.94
N CYS A 322 15.14 -3.23 5.83
CA CYS A 322 15.83 -2.24 5.00
C CYS A 322 15.91 -2.74 3.56
N GLN A 323 15.21 -2.11 2.63
CA GLN A 323 15.12 -2.53 1.23
C GLN A 323 16.49 -2.54 0.55
N GLU A 324 17.26 -1.45 0.63
CA GLU A 324 18.58 -1.37 -0.02
C GLU A 324 19.62 -2.30 0.61
N GLY A 325 19.58 -2.49 1.94
CA GLY A 325 20.42 -3.49 2.61
C GLY A 325 20.09 -4.92 2.19
N ALA A 326 18.80 -5.23 2.05
CA ALA A 326 18.35 -6.52 1.55
C ALA A 326 18.69 -6.72 0.07
N MET A 327 18.60 -5.68 -0.78
CA MET A 327 19.05 -5.71 -2.18
C MET A 327 20.51 -6.13 -2.28
N LYS A 328 21.40 -5.48 -1.53
CA LYS A 328 22.83 -5.78 -1.51
C LYS A 328 23.11 -7.20 -1.02
N ARG A 329 22.44 -7.64 0.05
CA ARG A 329 22.58 -9.00 0.57
C ARG A 329 22.10 -10.06 -0.42
N ALA A 330 20.96 -9.82 -1.11
CA ALA A 330 20.45 -10.72 -2.13
C ALA A 330 21.38 -10.81 -3.35
N GLN A 331 21.98 -9.70 -3.79
CA GLN A 331 23.02 -9.69 -4.81
C GLN A 331 24.24 -10.53 -4.41
N ASN A 332 24.57 -10.56 -3.13
CA ASN A 332 25.66 -11.35 -2.56
C ASN A 332 25.24 -12.82 -2.24
N GLY A 333 24.07 -13.27 -2.71
CA GLY A 333 23.63 -14.65 -2.61
C GLY A 333 22.86 -15.01 -1.32
N ALA A 334 22.44 -14.04 -0.51
CA ALA A 334 21.62 -14.34 0.64
C ALA A 334 20.25 -14.93 0.24
N SER A 335 19.84 -15.99 0.92
CA SER A 335 18.54 -16.62 0.74
C SER A 335 17.40 -15.75 1.27
N PRO A 336 16.14 -15.95 0.83
CA PRO A 336 14.99 -15.20 1.35
C PRO A 336 14.87 -15.26 2.88
N TRP A 337 15.11 -16.43 3.47
CA TRP A 337 15.06 -16.60 4.91
C TRP A 337 16.15 -15.80 5.65
N GLN A 338 17.37 -15.78 5.12
CA GLN A 338 18.46 -14.97 5.67
C GLN A 338 18.13 -13.47 5.60
N LEU A 339 17.50 -13.00 4.50
CA LEU A 339 17.04 -11.61 4.40
C LEU A 339 16.02 -11.28 5.48
N LEU A 340 15.02 -12.14 5.70
CA LEU A 340 13.98 -11.93 6.70
C LEU A 340 14.53 -11.94 8.13
N THR A 341 15.39 -12.94 8.47
CA THR A 341 15.96 -13.09 9.81
C THR A 341 17.05 -12.07 10.12
N THR A 342 17.57 -11.37 9.13
CA THR A 342 18.45 -10.21 9.36
C THR A 342 17.69 -9.08 10.06
N TYR A 343 16.45 -8.78 9.65
CA TYR A 343 15.72 -7.59 10.10
C TYR A 343 14.60 -7.86 11.09
N TYR A 344 14.14 -9.12 11.18
CA TYR A 344 13.06 -9.48 12.11
C TYR A 344 13.50 -10.58 13.06
N GLN A 345 13.28 -10.37 14.34
CA GLN A 345 13.62 -11.32 15.41
C GLN A 345 12.39 -12.12 15.84
N ARG A 346 12.62 -13.33 16.37
CA ARG A 346 11.59 -14.19 16.99
C ARG A 346 10.42 -14.50 16.05
N ILE A 347 10.71 -14.65 14.76
CA ILE A 347 9.71 -14.89 13.71
C ILE A 347 9.56 -16.36 13.35
N ARG A 348 8.41 -16.68 12.79
CA ARG A 348 8.11 -17.94 12.12
C ARG A 348 7.55 -17.67 10.73
N LEU A 349 7.85 -18.57 9.80
CA LEU A 349 7.20 -18.59 8.50
C LEU A 349 5.97 -19.48 8.60
N THR A 350 4.79 -18.91 8.37
CA THR A 350 3.50 -19.57 8.58
C THR A 350 2.69 -19.49 7.29
N ALA A 351 2.04 -20.58 6.94
CA ALA A 351 1.10 -20.59 5.82
C ALA A 351 -0.17 -19.79 6.20
N LEU A 352 -0.68 -19.01 5.26
CA LEU A 352 -1.75 -18.05 5.46
C LEU A 352 -3.01 -18.67 6.10
N GLU A 353 -3.36 -19.90 5.69
CA GLU A 353 -4.49 -20.66 6.22
C GLU A 353 -4.34 -21.10 7.69
N ARG A 354 -3.12 -21.00 8.25
CA ARG A 354 -2.82 -21.32 9.66
C ARG A 354 -2.75 -20.09 10.58
N VAL A 355 -2.91 -18.90 10.00
CA VAL A 355 -2.85 -17.63 10.74
C VAL A 355 -4.11 -17.44 11.59
N THR A 356 -3.93 -17.26 12.89
CA THR A 356 -5.02 -17.31 13.89
C THR A 356 -5.87 -16.02 13.98
N VAL A 357 -5.52 -14.93 13.32
CA VAL A 357 -5.85 -13.55 13.68
C VAL A 357 -7.19 -13.02 13.23
N LEU A 358 -7.83 -13.59 12.23
CA LEU A 358 -9.02 -12.95 11.66
C LEU A 358 -10.31 -13.19 12.46
N ARG A 359 -10.27 -14.09 13.43
CA ARG A 359 -11.41 -14.37 14.32
C ARG A 359 -11.65 -13.30 15.38
N ALA A 360 -10.62 -12.67 15.91
CA ALA A 360 -10.75 -11.75 17.04
C ALA A 360 -11.23 -10.36 16.63
N ARG A 361 -10.84 -9.84 15.45
CA ARG A 361 -11.28 -8.52 14.96
C ARG A 361 -12.73 -8.50 14.48
N ALA A 362 -13.24 -9.62 13.98
CA ALA A 362 -14.67 -9.74 13.62
C ALA A 362 -15.59 -9.80 14.86
N ALA A 363 -15.09 -10.28 16.00
CA ALA A 363 -15.84 -10.38 17.25
C ALA A 363 -15.84 -9.10 18.10
N SER A 364 -14.92 -8.16 17.87
CA SER A 364 -14.79 -6.90 18.62
C SER A 364 -15.55 -5.71 17.98
N GLY A 365 -16.34 -5.96 16.94
CA GLY A 365 -17.29 -4.98 16.40
C GLY A 365 -18.49 -4.76 17.36
N LYS A 366 -18.20 -4.29 18.58
CA LYS A 366 -19.17 -3.69 19.47
C LYS A 366 -18.85 -2.23 19.67
#